data_88ce79f1f8535e8551325d8b2b61d3d4
#
_entry.id   88ce79f1f8535e8551325d8b2b61d3d4
#
_cell.length_a   1.000
_cell.length_b   1.000
_cell.length_c   1.000
_cell.angle_alpha   90.00
_cell.angle_beta   90.00
_cell.angle_gamma   90.00
#
_symmetry.space_group_name_H-M   'P 1'
#
loop_
_entity.id
_entity.type
_entity.pdbx_description
1 polymer ?
#
loop_
_entity_poly.entity_id
_entity_poly.type
_entity_poly.pdbx_seq_one_letter_code
_entity_poly.pdbx_strand_id
1 'polypeptide(L)' 'MSTKHVRNAADLVRFGCSLKVECTACGAAHTLTGAEVHRLHGSASLELLRPRLKCRRCRMKAARIAVLPPV' A
#
# COMPACT_ATOMS: atom_id res chain seq x y z
N MET A 1 15.95 4.09 -8.53
CA MET A 1 15.34 2.75 -8.65
C MET A 1 13.89 2.90 -9.11
N SER A 2 13.48 2.09 -10.07
CA SER A 2 12.13 2.18 -10.62
C SER A 2 11.13 1.41 -9.76
N THR A 3 9.98 2.01 -9.46
CA THR A 3 8.91 1.35 -8.75
C THR A 3 8.03 0.47 -9.66
N LYS A 4 8.33 0.45 -10.95
CA LYS A 4 7.56 -0.32 -11.95
C LYS A 4 7.61 -1.83 -11.75
N HIS A 5 8.64 -2.33 -11.04
CA HIS A 5 8.80 -3.75 -10.78
C HIS A 5 8.10 -4.22 -9.50
N VAL A 6 7.53 -3.30 -8.75
CA VAL A 6 6.81 -3.64 -7.52
C VAL A 6 5.37 -4.01 -7.86
N ARG A 7 5.04 -5.29 -7.68
CA ARG A 7 3.72 -5.82 -8.03
C ARG A 7 2.95 -6.37 -6.83
N ASN A 8 3.66 -6.74 -5.78
CA ASN A 8 3.04 -7.31 -4.57
C ASN A 8 3.76 -6.84 -3.31
N ALA A 9 3.23 -7.23 -2.15
CA ALA A 9 3.78 -6.83 -0.87
C ALA A 9 5.21 -7.35 -0.65
N ALA A 10 5.53 -8.54 -1.14
CA ALA A 10 6.88 -9.08 -1.03
C ALA A 10 7.90 -8.22 -1.79
N ASP A 11 7.51 -7.68 -2.95
CA ASP A 11 8.36 -6.77 -3.71
C ASP A 11 8.61 -5.47 -2.96
N LEU A 12 7.64 -4.97 -2.22
CA LEU A 12 7.83 -3.79 -1.38
C LEU A 12 8.96 -4.02 -0.37
N VAL A 13 8.94 -5.17 0.29
CA VAL A 13 10.00 -5.53 1.24
C VAL A 13 11.33 -5.70 0.54
N ARG A 14 11.34 -6.40 -0.57
CA ARG A 14 12.54 -6.71 -1.33
C ARG A 14 13.28 -5.45 -1.81
N PHE A 15 12.54 -4.46 -2.29
CA PHE A 15 13.10 -3.23 -2.81
C PHE A 15 13.13 -2.08 -1.79
N GLY A 16 12.73 -2.33 -0.56
CA GLY A 16 12.72 -1.31 0.49
C GLY A 16 11.72 -0.19 0.26
N CYS A 17 10.67 -0.46 -0.51
CA CYS A 17 9.65 0.53 -0.81
C CYS A 17 8.60 0.62 0.28
N SER A 18 7.84 1.72 0.28
CA SER A 18 6.69 1.92 1.16
C SER A 18 5.43 2.08 0.34
N LEU A 19 4.28 1.93 0.97
CA LEU A 19 3.00 2.09 0.32
C LEU A 19 2.25 3.27 0.94
N LYS A 20 1.93 4.27 0.13
CA LYS A 20 1.08 5.37 0.55
C LYS A 20 -0.36 5.00 0.28
N VAL A 21 -1.20 5.08 1.30
CA VAL A 21 -2.63 4.80 1.19
C VAL A 21 -3.38 6.09 1.43
N GLU A 22 -4.20 6.49 0.47
CA GLU A 22 -4.99 7.71 0.55
C GLU A 22 -6.46 7.37 0.37
N CYS A 23 -7.29 7.89 1.27
CA CYS A 23 -8.74 7.73 1.15
C CYS A 23 -9.31 8.81 0.25
N THR A 24 -9.97 8.42 -0.84
CA THR A 24 -10.58 9.37 -1.76
C THR A 24 -11.89 9.94 -1.23
N ALA A 25 -12.47 9.33 -0.22
CA ALA A 25 -13.73 9.79 0.38
C ALA A 25 -13.52 10.91 1.41
N CYS A 26 -12.54 10.78 2.29
CA CYS A 26 -12.30 11.77 3.36
C CYS A 26 -10.97 12.51 3.26
N GLY A 27 -10.12 12.13 2.32
CA GLY A 27 -8.82 12.76 2.13
C GLY A 27 -7.72 12.35 3.10
N ALA A 28 -8.02 11.43 4.04
CA ALA A 28 -7.00 10.95 4.98
C ALA A 28 -5.93 10.13 4.25
N ALA A 29 -4.68 10.31 4.61
CA ALA A 29 -3.59 9.57 4.01
C ALA A 29 -2.65 9.05 5.09
N HIS A 30 -2.06 7.87 4.85
CA HIS A 30 -1.05 7.31 5.73
C HIS A 30 -0.07 6.46 4.90
N THR A 31 1.09 6.19 5.47
CA THR A 31 2.12 5.42 4.81
C THR A 31 2.37 4.13 5.59
N LEU A 32 2.43 3.02 4.87
CA LEU A 32 2.77 1.71 5.42
C LEU A 32 4.14 1.30 4.89
N THR A 33 4.98 0.76 5.75
CA THR A 33 6.24 0.17 5.28
C THR A 33 5.95 -1.12 4.54
N GLY A 34 6.87 -1.54 3.66
CA GLY A 34 6.72 -2.83 2.97
C GLY A 34 6.56 -3.99 3.95
N ALA A 35 7.30 -3.97 5.06
CA ALA A 35 7.22 -5.00 6.10
C ALA A 35 5.82 -5.05 6.74
N GLU A 36 5.22 -3.89 7.00
CA GLU A 36 3.86 -3.82 7.56
C GLU A 36 2.83 -4.39 6.59
N VAL A 37 2.93 -4.02 5.31
CA VAL A 37 2.01 -4.52 4.28
C VAL A 37 2.15 -6.04 4.16
N HIS A 38 3.37 -6.55 4.13
CA HIS A 38 3.64 -7.97 4.04
C HIS A 38 3.11 -8.73 5.27
N ARG A 39 3.29 -8.17 6.45
CA ARG A 39 2.79 -8.78 7.70
C ARG A 39 1.27 -8.87 7.72
N LEU A 40 0.58 -7.83 7.25
CA LEU A 40 -0.88 -7.75 7.30
C LEU A 40 -1.56 -8.52 6.17
N HIS A 41 -0.94 -8.56 5.00
CA HIS A 41 -1.57 -9.08 3.78
C HIS A 41 -0.78 -10.19 3.08
N GLY A 42 0.37 -10.58 3.64
CA GLY A 42 1.24 -11.59 3.03
C GLY A 42 1.80 -11.09 1.71
N SER A 43 1.90 -11.99 0.71
CA SER A 43 2.43 -11.67 -0.60
C SER A 43 1.34 -11.30 -1.62
N ALA A 44 0.20 -10.77 -1.15
CA ALA A 44 -0.90 -10.39 -2.03
C ALA A 44 -0.45 -9.31 -3.03
N SER A 45 -0.96 -9.39 -4.25
CA SER A 45 -0.67 -8.38 -5.26
C SER A 45 -1.28 -7.04 -4.86
N LEU A 46 -0.66 -5.94 -5.31
CA LEU A 46 -1.16 -4.61 -4.97
C LEU A 46 -2.57 -4.37 -5.51
N GLU A 47 -2.91 -4.97 -6.64
CA GLU A 47 -4.26 -4.89 -7.19
C GLU A 47 -5.30 -5.53 -6.26
N LEU A 48 -4.94 -6.64 -5.63
CA LEU A 48 -5.81 -7.32 -4.68
C LEU A 48 -5.90 -6.56 -3.35
N LEU A 49 -4.87 -5.78 -3.02
CA LEU A 49 -4.88 -4.98 -1.79
C LEU A 49 -5.85 -3.82 -1.84
N ARG A 50 -6.02 -3.20 -3.01
CA ARG A 50 -6.89 -2.02 -3.15
C ARG A 50 -8.28 -2.22 -2.56
N PRO A 51 -9.02 -3.30 -2.90
CA PRO A 51 -10.35 -3.50 -2.33
C PRO A 51 -10.34 -3.96 -0.87
N ARG A 52 -9.18 -4.39 -0.36
CA ARG A 52 -9.04 -4.82 1.04
C ARG A 52 -8.65 -3.69 1.97
N LEU A 53 -8.07 -2.63 1.42
CA LEU A 53 -7.66 -1.49 2.22
C LEU A 53 -8.86 -0.61 2.53
N LYS A 54 -9.04 -0.34 3.81
CA LYS A 54 -10.18 0.39 4.33
C LYS A 54 -9.67 1.60 5.09
N CYS A 55 -10.29 2.75 4.88
CA CYS A 55 -9.94 3.93 5.64
C CYS A 55 -10.29 3.72 7.12
N ARG A 56 -9.33 3.97 8.01
CA ARG A 56 -9.55 3.86 9.45
C ARG A 56 -10.42 4.96 10.02
N ARG A 57 -10.53 6.05 9.29
CA ARG A 57 -11.25 7.25 9.74
C ARG A 57 -12.72 7.21 9.34
N CYS A 58 -13.01 6.97 8.06
CA CYS A 58 -14.38 6.97 7.54
C CYS A 58 -14.90 5.58 7.20
N ARG A 59 -14.06 4.55 7.28
CA ARG A 59 -14.37 3.15 7.01
C ARG A 59 -14.82 2.84 5.59
N MET A 60 -14.61 3.76 4.66
CA MET A 60 -14.91 3.52 3.24
C MET A 60 -13.78 2.76 2.57
N LYS A 61 -14.12 1.89 1.62
CA LYS A 61 -13.16 1.15 0.81
C LYS A 61 -12.77 1.96 -0.43
N ALA A 62 -12.40 3.20 -0.24
CA ALA A 62 -12.08 4.12 -1.33
C ALA A 62 -10.59 4.47 -1.30
N ALA A 63 -9.75 3.45 -1.14
CA ALA A 63 -8.31 3.65 -1.04
C ALA A 63 -7.64 3.83 -2.40
N ARG A 64 -6.82 4.85 -2.50
CA ARG A 64 -5.87 5.03 -3.60
C ARG A 64 -4.49 4.68 -3.06
N ILE A 65 -3.75 3.83 -3.75
CA ILE A 65 -2.43 3.43 -3.33
C ILE A 65 -1.37 3.94 -4.28
N ALA A 66 -0.21 4.26 -3.72
CA ALA A 66 0.97 4.66 -4.49
C ALA A 66 2.21 4.03 -3.86
N VAL A 67 3.11 3.54 -4.68
CA VAL A 67 4.37 2.99 -4.22
C VAL A 67 5.37 4.12 -4.07
N LEU A 68 5.95 4.24 -2.87
CA LEU A 68 6.99 5.21 -2.59
C LEU A 68 8.35 4.54 -2.70
N PRO A 69 9.31 5.15 -3.40
CA PRO A 69 10.64 4.58 -3.53
C PRO A 69 11.36 4.55 -2.19
N PRO A 70 12.42 3.73 -2.05
CA PRO A 70 13.24 3.72 -0.83
C PRO A 70 13.91 5.08 -0.63
N VAL A 71 14.05 5.44 0.61
CA VAL A 71 14.72 6.68 1.01
C VAL A 71 16.24 6.50 1.00
#